data_1eec56a4a731ec4a1a293b3ca5f93b35
#
_entry.id   1eec56a4a731ec4a1a293b3ca5f93b35
#
_cell.length_a   1.000
_cell.length_b   1.000
_cell.length_c   1.000
_cell.angle_alpha   90.00
_cell.angle_beta   90.00
_cell.angle_gamma   90.00
#
_symmetry.space_group_name_H-M   'P 1'
#
loop_
_entity.id
_entity.type
_entity.pdbx_description
1 polymer ?
#
loop_
_entity_poly.entity_id
_entity_poly.type
_entity_poly.pdbx_seq_one_letter_code
_entity_poly.pdbx_strand_id
1 'polypeptide(L)'
;MKNIPSKYKKLRIGLIILGASTILSSNFFTSINTAYAESGKDSELPKYTLPEGVPTNYNVLWNDEFNGNELDQTKWGYLYSSFDTRAKTQMHFTDKPENVSVSDGVLHLTARYSPTREKWNSETNQMETVPRTNTRKDKDGKVIEEYPAPFTSGAIQTVDSNGNVKVAFKGDYYAEARVKLPMSESSWSAFWMFGTKYPDWPASGEIDILESKGYDPNYLQANVHSPFKVGADYSQQNAKRIPNNGDTQTDFHTYGVLKQSNKMTFFYDGKPVHTVDYNKLNVKTPFVDPDNTMALRFTHIVGGSFLKDGKNSPRDFTDATKHIDSYRDGSRSDMLVDYVRVWQPEETTTEDSTTTTTTTEEPTTTTSTTTEEPTTTTTST
;
A
#
# COMPACT_ATOMS: atom_id res chain seq x y z
N MET A 1 46.82 -25.66 20.29
CA MET A 1 46.82 -24.28 20.81
C MET A 1 47.54 -23.38 19.82
N LYS A 2 46.86 -22.67 18.95
CA LYS A 2 47.34 -21.46 18.28
C LYS A 2 46.16 -20.56 18.01
N ASN A 3 46.28 -19.34 18.54
CA ASN A 3 45.30 -18.27 18.58
C ASN A 3 44.84 -17.79 17.20
N ILE A 4 43.55 -17.64 17.01
CA ILE A 4 42.93 -16.90 15.91
C ILE A 4 42.46 -15.55 16.47
N PRO A 5 42.82 -14.40 15.88
CA PRO A 5 42.45 -13.11 16.38
C PRO A 5 40.99 -12.77 16.00
N SER A 6 40.20 -12.49 17.03
CA SER A 6 38.89 -11.88 16.94
C SER A 6 38.98 -10.42 16.45
N LYS A 7 38.35 -10.11 15.33
CA LYS A 7 38.13 -8.75 14.85
C LYS A 7 36.66 -8.53 14.51
N TYR A 8 35.83 -8.42 15.52
CA TYR A 8 34.60 -7.63 15.45
C TYR A 8 34.28 -7.13 16.86
N LYS A 9 34.81 -5.95 17.19
CA LYS A 9 34.40 -5.17 18.35
C LYS A 9 33.03 -4.58 18.11
N LYS A 10 32.03 -5.02 18.85
CA LYS A 10 30.76 -4.32 19.03
C LYS A 10 31.04 -2.97 19.73
N LEU A 11 30.78 -1.89 19.04
CA LEU A 11 30.79 -0.54 19.61
C LEU A 11 29.53 -0.39 20.44
N ARG A 12 29.64 -0.48 21.76
CA ARG A 12 28.61 -0.03 22.69
C ARG A 12 28.80 1.46 22.90
N ILE A 13 27.93 2.27 22.36
CA ILE A 13 27.83 3.67 22.72
C ILE A 13 26.99 3.74 23.98
N GLY A 14 27.63 4.13 25.07
CA GLY A 14 26.98 4.39 26.35
C GLY A 14 26.15 5.66 26.25
N LEU A 15 24.87 5.55 26.57
CA LEU A 15 23.96 6.67 26.72
C LEU A 15 24.13 7.27 28.09
N ILE A 16 24.68 8.48 28.17
CA ILE A 16 24.65 9.30 29.40
C ILE A 16 23.28 9.98 29.42
N ILE A 17 22.45 9.57 30.36
CA ILE A 17 21.18 10.24 30.66
C ILE A 17 21.49 11.43 31.55
N LEU A 18 21.35 12.65 31.04
CA LEU A 18 21.12 13.84 31.84
C LEU A 18 19.67 14.27 31.58
N GLY A 19 18.92 14.28 32.69
CA GLY A 19 17.50 14.62 32.67
C GLY A 19 17.25 16.09 32.33
N ALA A 20 16.25 16.32 31.51
CA ALA A 20 15.41 17.50 31.52
C ALA A 20 14.02 17.05 31.03
N SER A 21 13.09 16.94 31.98
CA SER A 21 11.66 16.86 31.72
C SER A 21 11.23 18.18 31.07
N THR A 22 10.50 18.11 29.97
CA THR A 22 9.21 18.75 29.74
C THR A 22 8.97 18.97 28.23
N ILE A 23 7.80 18.54 27.76
CA ILE A 23 7.05 19.04 26.59
C ILE A 23 7.69 18.80 25.22
N LEU A 24 7.36 17.68 24.57
CA LEU A 24 7.37 17.52 23.12
C LEU A 24 6.48 16.31 22.74
N SER A 25 5.16 16.48 22.82
CA SER A 25 4.19 15.49 22.36
C SER A 25 3.13 16.06 21.41
N SER A 26 3.45 17.09 20.62
CA SER A 26 2.50 17.67 19.66
C SER A 26 3.04 17.97 18.26
N ASN A 27 4.29 17.65 17.94
CA ASN A 27 4.89 18.06 16.66
C ASN A 27 5.27 16.91 15.70
N PHE A 28 4.95 15.66 16.00
CA PHE A 28 5.30 14.56 15.10
C PHE A 28 4.23 14.23 14.04
N PHE A 29 3.00 14.75 14.19
CA PHE A 29 1.91 14.52 13.23
C PHE A 29 1.72 15.62 12.18
N THR A 30 2.37 16.78 12.36
CA THR A 30 2.33 17.89 11.37
C THR A 30 3.40 17.79 10.29
N SER A 31 4.42 16.94 10.45
CA SER A 31 5.54 16.88 9.51
C SER A 31 5.29 16.06 8.23
N ILE A 32 4.25 15.22 8.20
CA ILE A 32 3.94 14.44 7.00
C ILE A 32 3.17 15.31 5.98
N ASN A 33 2.36 16.25 6.44
CA ASN A 33 1.67 17.19 5.53
C ASN A 33 2.55 18.37 5.09
N THR A 34 3.64 18.69 5.83
CA THR A 34 4.53 19.83 5.50
C THR A 34 5.67 19.48 4.54
N ALA A 35 6.01 18.22 4.37
CA ALA A 35 7.06 17.82 3.41
C ALA A 35 6.64 18.00 1.93
N TYR A 36 5.35 18.21 1.66
CA TYR A 36 4.83 18.48 0.30
C TYR A 36 4.68 19.97 -0.03
N ALA A 37 4.86 20.87 0.94
CA ALA A 37 4.64 22.31 0.75
C ALA A 37 5.91 23.12 0.39
N GLU A 38 7.13 22.52 0.41
CA GLU A 38 8.38 23.24 0.21
C GLU A 38 9.17 22.91 -1.07
N SER A 39 8.65 22.14 -2.02
CA SER A 39 9.23 22.09 -3.36
C SER A 39 8.62 23.20 -4.22
N GLY A 40 9.29 24.33 -4.21
CA GLY A 40 8.82 25.57 -4.77
C GLY A 40 8.48 25.52 -6.26
N LYS A 41 7.42 26.18 -6.51
CA LYS A 41 6.77 26.89 -7.60
C LYS A 41 5.35 26.39 -7.81
N ASP A 42 4.41 27.33 -7.69
CA ASP A 42 2.99 27.22 -8.08
C ASP A 42 2.81 26.68 -9.52
N SER A 43 2.95 25.40 -9.71
CA SER A 43 2.30 24.69 -10.81
C SER A 43 1.00 24.16 -10.22
N GLU A 44 -0.14 24.79 -10.57
CA GLU A 44 -1.45 24.21 -10.29
C GLU A 44 -1.39 22.74 -10.69
N LEU A 45 -1.70 21.83 -9.73
CA LEU A 45 -1.84 20.41 -10.03
C LEU A 45 -2.84 20.26 -11.18
N PRO A 46 -2.58 19.41 -12.18
CA PRO A 46 -3.49 19.23 -13.30
C PRO A 46 -4.90 18.93 -12.80
N LYS A 47 -5.90 19.67 -13.32
CA LYS A 47 -7.31 19.35 -13.03
C LYS A 47 -7.71 18.11 -13.81
N TYR A 48 -7.73 16.96 -13.13
CA TYR A 48 -8.23 15.72 -13.71
C TYR A 48 -9.76 15.64 -13.53
N THR A 49 -10.43 15.11 -14.54
CA THR A 49 -11.88 14.86 -14.45
C THR A 49 -12.15 13.67 -13.54
N LEU A 50 -12.89 13.89 -12.46
CA LEU A 50 -13.33 12.82 -11.58
C LEU A 50 -14.44 12.00 -12.24
N PRO A 51 -14.53 10.68 -11.99
CA PRO A 51 -15.63 9.83 -12.44
C PRO A 51 -16.97 10.27 -11.86
N GLU A 52 -18.06 9.94 -12.57
CA GLU A 52 -19.41 10.13 -12.07
C GLU A 52 -19.62 9.36 -10.75
N GLY A 53 -20.11 10.05 -9.72
CA GLY A 53 -20.32 9.48 -8.38
C GLY A 53 -19.16 9.69 -7.39
N VAL A 54 -18.02 10.24 -7.83
CA VAL A 54 -17.02 10.80 -6.93
C VAL A 54 -17.39 12.25 -6.64
N PRO A 55 -17.40 12.70 -5.37
CA PRO A 55 -17.77 14.06 -5.04
C PRO A 55 -16.86 15.10 -5.70
N THR A 56 -17.43 16.20 -6.19
CA THR A 56 -16.71 17.23 -6.95
C THR A 56 -15.76 18.09 -6.13
N ASN A 57 -15.87 18.03 -4.80
CA ASN A 57 -14.99 18.72 -3.86
C ASN A 57 -13.73 17.92 -3.49
N TYR A 58 -13.41 16.88 -4.25
CA TYR A 58 -12.17 16.11 -4.10
C TYR A 58 -11.08 16.74 -4.94
N ASN A 59 -9.95 17.05 -4.32
CA ASN A 59 -8.75 17.57 -4.97
C ASN A 59 -7.64 16.52 -4.99
N VAL A 60 -6.75 16.57 -6.00
CA VAL A 60 -5.59 15.68 -6.07
C VAL A 60 -4.72 15.92 -4.84
N LEU A 61 -4.54 14.85 -4.06
CA LEU A 61 -3.64 14.85 -2.92
C LEU A 61 -2.25 14.35 -3.31
N TRP A 62 -2.20 13.34 -4.15
CA TRP A 62 -0.98 12.65 -4.51
C TRP A 62 -1.13 11.95 -5.87
N ASN A 63 -0.03 11.90 -6.62
CA ASN A 63 0.01 11.19 -7.90
C ASN A 63 1.41 10.70 -8.23
N ASP A 64 1.48 9.77 -9.19
CA ASP A 64 2.65 9.47 -9.98
C ASP A 64 2.23 9.21 -11.42
N GLU A 65 2.79 10.01 -12.33
CA GLU A 65 2.54 9.93 -13.78
C GLU A 65 3.68 9.16 -14.48
N PHE A 66 4.62 8.60 -13.75
CA PHE A 66 5.78 7.85 -14.23
C PHE A 66 6.57 8.52 -15.37
N ASN A 67 6.61 9.85 -15.39
CA ASN A 67 7.28 10.66 -16.43
C ASN A 67 8.81 10.66 -16.36
N GLY A 68 9.40 9.96 -15.37
CA GLY A 68 10.84 9.81 -15.19
C GLY A 68 11.45 8.72 -16.07
N ASN A 69 12.74 8.47 -15.84
CA ASN A 69 13.49 7.36 -16.46
C ASN A 69 13.81 6.25 -15.45
N GLU A 70 13.37 6.42 -14.21
CA GLU A 70 13.54 5.47 -13.11
C GLU A 70 12.40 5.63 -12.10
N LEU A 71 12.22 4.62 -11.25
CA LEU A 71 11.21 4.64 -10.21
C LEU A 71 11.55 5.69 -9.15
N ASP A 72 10.62 6.58 -8.84
CA ASP A 72 10.77 7.56 -7.76
C ASP A 72 10.74 6.88 -6.39
N GLN A 73 11.92 6.61 -5.84
CA GLN A 73 12.06 5.94 -4.56
C GLN A 73 11.67 6.82 -3.36
N THR A 74 11.31 8.08 -3.54
CA THR A 74 10.68 8.88 -2.48
C THR A 74 9.22 8.51 -2.29
N LYS A 75 8.57 8.02 -3.35
CA LYS A 75 7.17 7.57 -3.38
C LYS A 75 7.04 6.06 -3.19
N TRP A 76 7.95 5.28 -3.79
CA TRP A 76 7.86 3.83 -3.93
C TRP A 76 8.99 3.09 -3.23
N GLY A 77 8.67 1.90 -2.75
CA GLY A 77 9.63 0.87 -2.36
C GLY A 77 9.42 -0.39 -3.19
N TYR A 78 10.50 -1.13 -3.41
CA TYR A 78 10.44 -2.44 -4.06
C TYR A 78 9.95 -3.51 -3.08
N LEU A 79 9.20 -4.48 -3.59
CA LEU A 79 8.94 -5.73 -2.90
C LEU A 79 9.98 -6.76 -3.34
N TYR A 80 10.52 -7.50 -2.39
CA TYR A 80 11.54 -8.50 -2.66
C TYR A 80 11.06 -9.90 -2.28
N SER A 81 11.75 -10.92 -2.81
CA SER A 81 11.54 -12.31 -2.45
C SER A 81 10.21 -12.92 -2.96
N SER A 82 9.85 -14.07 -2.45
CA SER A 82 8.61 -14.76 -2.78
C SER A 82 7.41 -14.09 -2.09
N PHE A 83 6.28 -14.14 -2.76
CA PHE A 83 5.03 -13.60 -2.26
C PHE A 83 3.94 -14.69 -2.28
N ASP A 84 3.15 -14.75 -1.22
CA ASP A 84 2.06 -15.71 -1.03
C ASP A 84 2.42 -17.17 -1.37
N THR A 85 3.39 -17.71 -0.65
CA THR A 85 3.79 -19.12 -0.82
C THR A 85 2.68 -20.11 -0.46
N ARG A 86 1.64 -19.69 0.27
CA ARG A 86 0.44 -20.51 0.54
C ARG A 86 -0.36 -20.74 -0.74
N ALA A 87 -0.43 -19.73 -1.60
CA ALA A 87 -1.05 -19.85 -2.93
C ALA A 87 -0.15 -20.56 -3.95
N LYS A 88 1.09 -20.96 -3.59
CA LYS A 88 2.08 -21.61 -4.45
C LYS A 88 2.47 -20.77 -5.66
N THR A 89 2.67 -19.47 -5.46
CA THR A 89 3.21 -18.58 -6.48
C THR A 89 4.63 -18.98 -6.86
N GLN A 90 4.98 -18.84 -8.13
CA GLN A 90 6.21 -19.43 -8.71
C GLN A 90 7.26 -18.38 -9.12
N MET A 91 7.26 -17.21 -8.48
CA MET A 91 8.20 -16.14 -8.78
C MET A 91 8.89 -15.58 -7.53
N HIS A 92 9.93 -14.79 -7.76
CA HIS A 92 10.54 -13.89 -6.80
C HIS A 92 10.45 -12.46 -7.35
N PHE A 93 10.00 -11.52 -6.53
CA PHE A 93 10.07 -10.11 -6.87
C PHE A 93 11.50 -9.60 -6.74
N THR A 94 11.89 -8.73 -7.66
CA THR A 94 13.21 -8.09 -7.70
C THR A 94 13.09 -6.62 -8.10
N ASP A 95 14.15 -5.87 -7.80
CA ASP A 95 14.33 -4.47 -8.21
C ASP A 95 15.11 -4.32 -9.53
N LYS A 96 15.37 -5.43 -10.22
CA LYS A 96 16.17 -5.41 -11.45
C LYS A 96 15.41 -4.68 -12.57
N PRO A 97 16.13 -3.95 -13.44
CA PRO A 97 15.50 -3.22 -14.55
C PRO A 97 14.67 -4.09 -15.49
N GLU A 98 15.01 -5.38 -15.64
CA GLU A 98 14.21 -6.33 -16.40
C GLU A 98 12.87 -6.69 -15.77
N ASN A 99 12.66 -6.36 -14.47
CA ASN A 99 11.41 -6.62 -13.75
C ASN A 99 10.67 -5.36 -13.34
N VAL A 100 11.38 -4.26 -13.03
CA VAL A 100 10.80 -2.97 -12.69
C VAL A 100 11.56 -1.88 -13.42
N SER A 101 10.91 -1.16 -14.31
CA SER A 101 11.47 -0.02 -15.01
C SER A 101 10.42 1.06 -15.25
N VAL A 102 10.89 2.28 -15.50
CA VAL A 102 10.06 3.40 -15.94
C VAL A 102 10.65 3.92 -17.25
N SER A 103 9.85 3.94 -18.29
CA SER A 103 10.22 4.48 -19.60
C SER A 103 8.98 4.94 -20.36
N ASP A 104 9.16 5.92 -21.23
CA ASP A 104 8.11 6.46 -22.10
C ASP A 104 6.83 6.89 -21.36
N GLY A 105 6.99 7.39 -20.12
CA GLY A 105 5.87 7.80 -19.28
C GLY A 105 5.08 6.65 -18.66
N VAL A 106 5.64 5.44 -18.59
CA VAL A 106 4.95 4.24 -18.11
C VAL A 106 5.84 3.46 -17.13
N LEU A 107 5.24 2.97 -16.06
CA LEU A 107 5.85 1.94 -15.20
C LEU A 107 5.63 0.57 -15.84
N HIS A 108 6.71 -0.21 -15.91
CA HIS A 108 6.75 -1.59 -16.37
C HIS A 108 6.97 -2.53 -15.18
N LEU A 109 6.05 -3.46 -14.96
CA LEU A 109 6.22 -4.59 -14.04
C LEU A 109 6.24 -5.87 -14.86
N THR A 110 7.45 -6.35 -15.19
CA THR A 110 7.64 -7.43 -16.14
C THR A 110 8.01 -8.73 -15.46
N ALA A 111 7.31 -9.80 -15.76
CA ALA A 111 7.68 -11.15 -15.33
C ALA A 111 8.60 -11.82 -16.37
N ARG A 112 9.61 -12.55 -15.89
CA ARG A 112 10.63 -13.22 -16.71
C ARG A 112 10.84 -14.65 -16.28
N TYR A 113 11.10 -15.53 -17.27
CA TYR A 113 11.61 -16.86 -16.97
C TYR A 113 13.08 -16.76 -16.57
N SER A 114 13.40 -17.08 -15.33
CA SER A 114 14.73 -17.00 -14.73
C SER A 114 14.94 -18.18 -13.77
N PRO A 115 15.22 -19.38 -14.28
CA PRO A 115 15.13 -20.64 -13.53
C PRO A 115 16.22 -20.80 -12.48
N THR A 116 17.29 -20.01 -12.55
CA THR A 116 18.43 -20.11 -11.63
C THR A 116 18.73 -18.77 -10.96
N ARG A 117 19.50 -18.84 -9.89
CA ARG A 117 20.05 -17.67 -9.20
C ARG A 117 21.44 -17.98 -8.67
N GLU A 118 22.23 -16.94 -8.49
CA GLU A 118 23.48 -17.04 -7.77
C GLU A 118 23.22 -17.12 -6.25
N LYS A 119 23.90 -18.04 -5.58
CA LYS A 119 23.86 -18.24 -4.14
C LYS A 119 25.27 -18.41 -3.60
N TRP A 120 25.60 -17.70 -2.53
CA TRP A 120 26.86 -17.90 -1.84
C TRP A 120 26.86 -19.24 -1.11
N ASN A 121 27.89 -20.07 -1.40
CA ASN A 121 28.13 -21.30 -0.67
C ASN A 121 29.24 -21.04 0.38
N SER A 122 28.87 -21.10 1.65
CA SER A 122 29.81 -20.86 2.76
C SER A 122 30.81 -21.98 3.00
N GLU A 123 30.55 -23.18 2.48
CA GLU A 123 31.45 -24.33 2.61
C GLU A 123 32.57 -24.26 1.58
N THR A 124 32.23 -23.90 0.34
CA THR A 124 33.21 -23.77 -0.77
C THR A 124 33.79 -22.37 -0.86
N ASN A 125 33.18 -21.38 -0.17
CA ASN A 125 33.53 -19.96 -0.22
C ASN A 125 33.45 -19.40 -1.67
N GLN A 126 32.43 -19.81 -2.43
CA GLN A 126 32.22 -19.43 -3.82
C GLN A 126 30.75 -19.15 -4.11
N MET A 127 30.48 -18.39 -5.18
CA MET A 127 29.15 -18.25 -5.75
C MET A 127 28.83 -19.52 -6.57
N GLU A 128 27.62 -20.03 -6.36
CA GLU A 128 27.09 -21.18 -7.08
C GLU A 128 25.80 -20.87 -7.76
N THR A 129 25.62 -21.29 -8.99
CA THR A 129 24.36 -21.20 -9.71
C THR A 129 23.43 -22.32 -9.23
N VAL A 130 22.34 -21.96 -8.56
CA VAL A 130 21.36 -22.91 -8.03
C VAL A 130 19.98 -22.71 -8.64
N PRO A 131 19.11 -23.74 -8.69
CA PRO A 131 17.73 -23.58 -9.08
C PRO A 131 17.00 -22.54 -8.21
N ARG A 132 16.07 -21.80 -8.80
CA ARG A 132 15.20 -20.89 -8.07
C ARG A 132 14.01 -21.67 -7.53
N THR A 133 13.84 -21.65 -6.22
CA THR A 133 12.76 -22.36 -5.50
C THR A 133 12.09 -21.44 -4.49
N ASN A 134 10.85 -21.74 -4.15
CA ASN A 134 10.13 -21.18 -3.02
C ASN A 134 9.93 -22.25 -1.95
N THR A 135 9.82 -21.80 -0.69
CA THR A 135 9.53 -22.66 0.45
C THR A 135 8.21 -22.27 1.08
N ARG A 136 7.35 -23.26 1.33
CA ARG A 136 6.16 -23.09 2.16
C ARG A 136 6.48 -23.53 3.59
N LYS A 137 6.09 -22.72 4.54
CA LYS A 137 6.28 -22.98 5.98
C LYS A 137 4.93 -23.19 6.65
N ASP A 138 4.92 -23.96 7.74
CA ASP A 138 3.78 -24.04 8.63
C ASP A 138 3.73 -22.82 9.59
N LYS A 139 2.74 -22.81 10.49
CA LYS A 139 2.55 -21.74 11.48
C LYS A 139 3.72 -21.58 12.45
N ASP A 140 4.54 -22.62 12.63
CA ASP A 140 5.69 -22.64 13.53
C ASP A 140 7.00 -22.28 12.78
N GLY A 141 6.89 -21.90 11.48
CA GLY A 141 8.02 -21.51 10.63
C GLY A 141 8.83 -22.66 10.04
N LYS A 142 8.40 -23.92 10.27
CA LYS A 142 9.06 -25.11 9.72
C LYS A 142 8.73 -25.24 8.23
N VAL A 143 9.75 -25.49 7.41
CA VAL A 143 9.56 -25.79 5.98
C VAL A 143 8.80 -27.11 5.83
N ILE A 144 7.64 -27.05 5.17
CA ILE A 144 6.80 -28.22 4.87
C ILE A 144 6.81 -28.59 3.39
N GLU A 145 7.28 -27.69 2.52
CA GLU A 145 7.39 -27.92 1.09
C GLU A 145 8.41 -26.97 0.46
N GLU A 146 9.20 -27.48 -0.47
CA GLU A 146 10.01 -26.70 -1.40
C GLU A 146 9.53 -27.03 -2.82
N TYR A 147 9.36 -26.00 -3.66
CA TYR A 147 8.83 -26.16 -5.01
C TYR A 147 9.49 -25.20 -5.99
N PRO A 148 9.54 -25.54 -7.30
CA PRO A 148 10.12 -24.68 -8.32
C PRO A 148 9.41 -23.31 -8.40
N ALA A 149 10.23 -22.24 -8.45
CA ALA A 149 9.75 -20.87 -8.66
C ALA A 149 10.65 -20.18 -9.72
N PRO A 150 10.66 -20.70 -10.96
CA PRO A 150 11.64 -20.33 -11.97
C PRO A 150 11.36 -19.01 -12.67
N PHE A 151 10.70 -18.07 -11.99
CA PHE A 151 10.39 -16.75 -12.54
C PHE A 151 10.90 -15.63 -11.61
N THR A 152 11.20 -14.49 -12.20
CA THR A 152 11.32 -13.20 -11.52
C THR A 152 10.21 -12.29 -11.98
N SER A 153 9.82 -11.31 -11.17
CA SER A 153 8.78 -10.35 -11.51
C SER A 153 8.95 -9.03 -10.77
N GLY A 154 8.16 -8.03 -11.16
CA GLY A 154 8.12 -6.72 -10.53
C GLY A 154 6.96 -6.54 -9.56
N ALA A 155 7.23 -5.83 -8.46
CA ALA A 155 6.21 -5.30 -7.56
C ALA A 155 6.74 -4.04 -6.86
N ILE A 156 5.87 -3.04 -6.73
CA ILE A 156 6.17 -1.82 -6.00
C ILE A 156 5.06 -1.49 -5.01
N GLN A 157 5.41 -0.74 -3.98
CA GLN A 157 4.47 -0.33 -2.94
C GLN A 157 4.88 1.02 -2.33
N THR A 158 3.95 1.71 -1.71
CA THR A 158 4.25 2.97 -1.01
C THR A 158 4.79 2.77 0.42
N VAL A 159 5.46 1.64 0.64
CA VAL A 159 6.19 1.26 1.86
C VAL A 159 7.56 0.74 1.42
N ASP A 160 8.63 1.06 2.14
CA ASP A 160 9.96 0.53 1.81
C ASP A 160 10.16 -0.93 2.28
N SER A 161 11.31 -1.51 1.94
CA SER A 161 11.66 -2.89 2.33
C SER A 161 11.89 -3.08 3.83
N ASN A 162 12.03 -2.01 4.60
CA ASN A 162 12.15 -2.02 6.05
C ASN A 162 10.80 -1.84 6.77
N GLY A 163 9.71 -1.67 6.01
CA GLY A 163 8.38 -1.43 6.53
C GLY A 163 8.06 0.05 6.83
N ASN A 164 8.94 0.99 6.45
CA ASN A 164 8.65 2.40 6.63
C ASN A 164 7.65 2.87 5.57
N VAL A 165 6.56 3.47 6.01
CA VAL A 165 5.54 4.05 5.13
C VAL A 165 6.11 5.31 4.47
N LYS A 166 6.15 5.33 3.14
CA LYS A 166 6.50 6.50 2.33
C LYS A 166 5.27 7.36 2.06
N VAL A 167 4.19 6.69 1.66
CA VAL A 167 2.88 7.31 1.39
C VAL A 167 1.78 6.36 1.82
N ALA A 168 0.77 6.87 2.53
CA ALA A 168 -0.46 6.14 2.84
C ALA A 168 -1.62 7.11 3.08
N PHE A 169 -2.83 6.64 2.85
CA PHE A 169 -4.04 7.47 2.81
C PHE A 169 -4.99 7.08 3.94
N LYS A 170 -5.64 8.09 4.53
CA LYS A 170 -6.62 7.93 5.62
C LYS A 170 -7.93 8.62 5.26
N GLY A 171 -8.98 8.30 6.02
CA GLY A 171 -10.30 8.94 5.85
C GLY A 171 -10.95 8.58 4.52
N ASP A 172 -11.62 9.54 3.93
CA ASP A 172 -12.30 9.42 2.65
C ASP A 172 -11.31 9.81 1.52
N TYR A 173 -11.23 9.00 0.48
CA TYR A 173 -10.39 9.26 -0.70
C TYR A 173 -10.94 8.52 -1.93
N TYR A 174 -10.59 9.02 -3.11
CA TYR A 174 -10.67 8.30 -4.36
C TYR A 174 -9.26 7.97 -4.86
N ALA A 175 -8.97 6.71 -5.12
CA ALA A 175 -7.70 6.26 -5.70
C ALA A 175 -7.97 5.60 -7.05
N GLU A 176 -7.18 5.93 -8.07
CA GLU A 176 -7.31 5.41 -9.43
C GLU A 176 -5.94 5.16 -10.04
N ALA A 177 -5.83 4.09 -10.81
CA ALA A 177 -4.70 3.87 -11.72
C ALA A 177 -5.20 3.54 -13.13
N ARG A 178 -4.40 3.91 -14.15
CA ARG A 178 -4.62 3.52 -15.54
C ARG A 178 -3.62 2.44 -15.91
N VAL A 179 -4.13 1.25 -16.21
CA VAL A 179 -3.33 0.02 -16.32
C VAL A 179 -3.68 -0.75 -17.58
N LYS A 180 -2.66 -1.31 -18.25
CA LYS A 180 -2.80 -2.35 -19.27
C LYS A 180 -2.22 -3.66 -18.72
N LEU A 181 -3.00 -4.73 -18.83
CA LEU A 181 -2.68 -6.03 -18.24
C LEU A 181 -1.79 -6.89 -19.13
N PRO A 182 -0.97 -7.80 -18.58
CA PRO A 182 -0.15 -8.70 -19.36
C PRO A 182 -0.98 -9.78 -20.06
N MET A 183 -0.46 -10.29 -21.18
CA MET A 183 -1.05 -11.39 -21.95
C MET A 183 -0.48 -12.77 -21.59
N SER A 184 0.40 -12.86 -20.60
CA SER A 184 0.99 -14.14 -20.19
C SER A 184 -0.01 -14.96 -19.36
N GLU A 185 -0.16 -16.24 -19.74
CA GLU A 185 -1.29 -17.08 -19.30
C GLU A 185 -1.34 -17.33 -17.81
N SER A 186 -0.18 -17.50 -17.15
CA SER A 186 -0.10 -17.71 -15.71
C SER A 186 0.19 -16.43 -14.91
N SER A 187 -0.20 -15.27 -15.44
CA SER A 187 -0.11 -13.99 -14.72
C SER A 187 -1.32 -13.75 -13.82
N TRP A 188 -1.02 -13.24 -12.64
CA TRP A 188 -1.97 -12.69 -11.68
C TRP A 188 -1.50 -11.28 -11.33
N SER A 189 -2.07 -10.29 -11.99
CA SER A 189 -1.74 -8.89 -11.80
C SER A 189 -2.77 -8.21 -10.90
N ALA A 190 -2.30 -7.36 -10.00
CA ALA A 190 -3.16 -6.65 -9.06
C ALA A 190 -2.70 -5.21 -8.80
N PHE A 191 -3.69 -4.33 -8.64
CA PHE A 191 -3.58 -3.02 -8.04
C PHE A 191 -4.44 -3.00 -6.78
N TRP A 192 -3.84 -2.79 -5.63
CA TRP A 192 -4.48 -3.00 -4.35
C TRP A 192 -3.90 -2.15 -3.22
N MET A 193 -4.58 -2.14 -2.09
CA MET A 193 -4.19 -1.39 -0.90
C MET A 193 -4.23 -2.27 0.34
N PHE A 194 -3.38 -1.97 1.31
CA PHE A 194 -3.33 -2.66 2.60
C PHE A 194 -3.12 -1.67 3.74
N GLY A 195 -3.69 -2.02 4.91
CA GLY A 195 -3.55 -1.20 6.10
C GLY A 195 -2.17 -1.29 6.72
N THR A 196 -1.69 -0.18 7.27
CA THR A 196 -0.32 -0.05 7.79
C THR A 196 -0.21 -0.16 9.31
N LYS A 197 -1.33 -0.06 10.04
CA LYS A 197 -1.35 -0.10 11.51
C LYS A 197 -1.23 -1.51 12.09
N TYR A 198 -1.94 -2.46 11.49
CA TYR A 198 -1.98 -3.83 11.99
C TYR A 198 -0.95 -4.69 11.26
N PRO A 199 -0.10 -5.44 11.99
CA PRO A 199 1.04 -6.14 11.39
C PRO A 199 0.63 -7.35 10.54
N ASP A 200 -0.53 -7.96 10.85
CA ASP A 200 -0.92 -9.24 10.28
C ASP A 200 -2.12 -9.11 9.35
N TRP A 201 -2.08 -9.84 8.26
CA TRP A 201 -3.23 -10.09 7.41
C TRP A 201 -4.13 -11.16 8.05
N PRO A 202 -5.46 -11.02 8.03
CA PRO A 202 -6.28 -9.96 7.42
C PRO A 202 -6.62 -8.79 8.36
N ALA A 203 -6.01 -8.69 9.54
CA ALA A 203 -6.31 -7.64 10.51
C ALA A 203 -5.99 -6.23 9.98
N SER A 204 -4.99 -6.12 9.10
CA SER A 204 -4.64 -4.87 8.40
C SER A 204 -5.76 -4.37 7.47
N GLY A 205 -6.60 -5.27 6.97
CA GLY A 205 -7.53 -5.01 5.88
C GLY A 205 -6.82 -4.94 4.52
N GLU A 206 -7.56 -5.30 3.45
CA GLU A 206 -7.07 -5.28 2.07
C GLU A 206 -8.19 -4.84 1.13
N ILE A 207 -7.85 -4.00 0.16
CA ILE A 207 -8.75 -3.48 -0.86
C ILE A 207 -8.13 -3.79 -2.22
N ASP A 208 -8.67 -4.79 -2.91
CA ASP A 208 -8.22 -5.17 -4.25
C ASP A 208 -9.02 -4.38 -5.28
N ILE A 209 -8.42 -3.30 -5.78
CA ILE A 209 -9.05 -2.42 -6.77
C ILE A 209 -9.14 -3.14 -8.11
N LEU A 210 -8.12 -3.94 -8.41
CA LEU A 210 -7.99 -4.75 -9.61
C LEU A 210 -7.27 -6.06 -9.27
N GLU A 211 -7.87 -7.19 -9.63
CA GLU A 211 -7.21 -8.48 -9.79
C GLU A 211 -7.57 -9.09 -11.14
N SER A 212 -6.61 -9.70 -11.81
CA SER A 212 -6.78 -10.26 -13.16
C SER A 212 -6.14 -11.64 -13.32
N LYS A 213 -6.58 -12.37 -14.34
CA LYS A 213 -5.99 -13.64 -14.75
C LYS A 213 -5.51 -13.53 -16.19
N GLY A 214 -4.20 -13.67 -16.42
CA GLY A 214 -3.59 -13.43 -17.71
C GLY A 214 -4.12 -14.29 -18.87
N TYR A 215 -4.66 -15.49 -18.58
CA TYR A 215 -5.28 -16.36 -19.58
C TYR A 215 -6.71 -15.94 -19.99
N ASP A 216 -7.34 -15.03 -19.24
CA ASP A 216 -8.73 -14.62 -19.48
C ASP A 216 -8.85 -13.09 -19.46
N PRO A 217 -8.80 -12.43 -20.64
CA PRO A 217 -8.91 -10.97 -20.72
C PRO A 217 -10.26 -10.44 -20.20
N ASN A 218 -11.27 -11.31 -20.06
CA ASN A 218 -12.55 -10.95 -19.46
C ASN A 218 -12.55 -11.13 -17.92
N TYR A 219 -11.46 -11.66 -17.32
CA TYR A 219 -11.40 -11.80 -15.87
C TYR A 219 -10.86 -10.53 -15.22
N LEU A 220 -11.77 -9.75 -14.69
CA LEU A 220 -11.47 -8.70 -13.73
C LEU A 220 -12.25 -8.96 -12.43
N GLN A 221 -11.63 -8.68 -11.30
CA GLN A 221 -12.23 -8.77 -9.99
C GLN A 221 -11.84 -7.57 -9.13
N ALA A 222 -12.82 -6.99 -8.44
CA ALA A 222 -12.59 -6.14 -7.27
C ALA A 222 -12.96 -6.94 -6.02
N ASN A 223 -12.25 -6.72 -4.92
CA ASN A 223 -12.44 -7.47 -3.69
C ASN A 223 -12.13 -6.62 -2.45
N VAL A 224 -12.64 -7.05 -1.29
CA VAL A 224 -12.27 -6.53 0.01
C VAL A 224 -12.03 -7.70 0.94
N HIS A 225 -10.87 -7.74 1.59
CA HIS A 225 -10.57 -8.68 2.64
C HIS A 225 -10.61 -8.01 4.01
N SER A 226 -11.45 -8.53 4.89
CA SER A 226 -11.49 -8.18 6.30
C SER A 226 -11.43 -9.44 7.16
N PRO A 227 -11.05 -9.37 8.44
CA PRO A 227 -11.09 -10.55 9.31
C PRO A 227 -12.47 -11.17 9.34
N PHE A 228 -12.55 -12.49 9.25
CA PHE A 228 -13.84 -13.20 9.41
C PHE A 228 -14.45 -12.95 10.81
N LYS A 229 -13.57 -12.85 11.82
CA LYS A 229 -13.89 -12.42 13.19
C LYS A 229 -12.64 -11.77 13.79
N VAL A 230 -12.81 -11.02 14.87
CA VAL A 230 -11.67 -10.42 15.59
C VAL A 230 -10.66 -11.50 15.98
N GLY A 231 -9.38 -11.31 15.63
CA GLY A 231 -8.29 -12.25 15.89
C GLY A 231 -8.24 -13.47 14.96
N ALA A 232 -9.05 -13.52 13.89
CA ALA A 232 -8.95 -14.59 12.90
C ALA A 232 -7.75 -14.38 11.96
N ASP A 233 -7.12 -15.47 11.57
CA ASP A 233 -6.04 -15.57 10.57
C ASP A 233 -6.56 -15.88 9.16
N TYR A 234 -7.87 -15.79 8.94
CA TYR A 234 -8.54 -15.93 7.65
C TYR A 234 -9.55 -14.79 7.44
N SER A 235 -9.78 -14.45 6.18
CA SER A 235 -10.61 -13.31 5.78
C SER A 235 -12.04 -13.71 5.40
N GLN A 236 -12.94 -12.74 5.57
CA GLN A 236 -14.14 -12.63 4.76
C GLN A 236 -13.79 -11.91 3.46
N GLN A 237 -14.29 -12.38 2.34
CA GLN A 237 -14.14 -11.78 1.02
C GLN A 237 -15.46 -11.17 0.55
N ASN A 238 -15.36 -10.04 -0.14
CA ASN A 238 -16.47 -9.39 -0.84
C ASN A 238 -16.09 -9.18 -2.31
N ALA A 239 -15.78 -10.27 -2.99
CA ALA A 239 -15.35 -10.29 -4.37
C ALA A 239 -16.51 -10.05 -5.35
N LYS A 240 -16.26 -9.26 -6.39
CA LYS A 240 -17.17 -9.02 -7.51
C LYS A 240 -16.43 -9.08 -8.83
N ARG A 241 -16.92 -9.93 -9.74
CA ARG A 241 -16.49 -9.92 -11.15
C ARG A 241 -16.95 -8.61 -11.80
N ILE A 242 -16.01 -7.95 -12.49
CA ILE A 242 -16.24 -6.69 -13.19
C ILE A 242 -16.50 -7.01 -14.66
N PRO A 243 -17.67 -6.67 -15.21
CA PRO A 243 -17.93 -6.78 -16.64
C PRO A 243 -16.98 -5.86 -17.42
N ASN A 244 -16.38 -6.37 -18.47
CA ASN A 244 -15.51 -5.63 -19.39
C ASN A 244 -15.65 -6.20 -20.81
N ASN A 245 -14.98 -5.57 -21.79
CA ASN A 245 -15.08 -5.93 -23.20
C ASN A 245 -14.03 -6.97 -23.66
N GLY A 246 -13.18 -7.47 -22.75
CA GLY A 246 -12.09 -8.41 -23.08
C GLY A 246 -10.85 -7.76 -23.72
N ASP A 247 -10.71 -6.45 -23.62
CA ASP A 247 -9.65 -5.64 -24.23
C ASP A 247 -8.58 -5.18 -23.22
N THR A 248 -8.68 -5.59 -21.96
CA THR A 248 -7.81 -5.19 -20.86
C THR A 248 -6.31 -5.48 -21.05
N GLN A 249 -5.99 -6.37 -21.98
CA GLN A 249 -4.62 -6.75 -22.36
C GLN A 249 -4.10 -6.02 -23.61
N THR A 250 -4.98 -5.39 -24.37
CA THR A 250 -4.64 -4.63 -25.58
C THR A 250 -4.66 -3.12 -25.34
N ASP A 251 -5.53 -2.66 -24.46
CA ASP A 251 -5.74 -1.25 -24.17
C ASP A 251 -5.54 -0.92 -22.69
N PHE A 252 -5.31 0.36 -22.41
CA PHE A 252 -5.27 0.89 -21.06
C PHE A 252 -6.67 1.22 -20.57
N HIS A 253 -6.98 0.75 -19.36
CA HIS A 253 -8.24 1.02 -18.67
C HIS A 253 -8.01 1.66 -17.32
N THR A 254 -9.00 2.37 -16.77
CA THR A 254 -8.92 2.94 -15.42
C THR A 254 -9.62 2.05 -14.41
N TYR A 255 -8.96 1.89 -13.27
CA TYR A 255 -9.44 1.10 -12.13
C TYR A 255 -9.37 1.97 -10.89
N GLY A 256 -10.48 2.14 -10.19
CA GLY A 256 -10.52 3.04 -9.04
C GLY A 256 -11.36 2.53 -7.88
N VAL A 257 -11.14 3.12 -6.71
CA VAL A 257 -11.93 2.92 -5.51
C VAL A 257 -12.20 4.26 -4.80
N LEU A 258 -13.47 4.55 -4.55
CA LEU A 258 -13.90 5.60 -3.65
C LEU A 258 -14.14 4.97 -2.28
N LYS A 259 -13.21 5.19 -1.36
CA LYS A 259 -13.36 4.81 0.05
C LYS A 259 -14.01 5.95 0.80
N GLN A 260 -15.09 5.65 1.50
CA GLN A 260 -15.82 6.59 2.35
C GLN A 260 -15.98 6.02 3.77
N SER A 261 -16.47 6.80 4.69
CA SER A 261 -16.62 6.42 6.10
C SER A 261 -17.53 5.20 6.34
N ASN A 262 -18.44 4.89 5.41
CA ASN A 262 -19.44 3.82 5.55
C ASN A 262 -19.41 2.75 4.44
N LYS A 263 -18.72 3.00 3.35
CA LYS A 263 -18.69 2.11 2.17
C LYS A 263 -17.44 2.31 1.31
N MET A 264 -17.19 1.35 0.42
CA MET A 264 -16.28 1.48 -0.72
C MET A 264 -17.05 1.28 -2.01
N THR A 265 -16.79 2.11 -3.01
CA THR A 265 -17.33 1.93 -4.37
C THR A 265 -16.17 1.79 -5.35
N PHE A 266 -16.17 0.70 -6.11
CA PHE A 266 -15.16 0.40 -7.12
C PHE A 266 -15.62 0.89 -8.48
N PHE A 267 -14.64 1.33 -9.29
CA PHE A 267 -14.88 1.90 -10.60
C PHE A 267 -14.05 1.18 -11.67
N TYR A 268 -14.62 1.03 -12.86
CA TYR A 268 -13.95 0.59 -14.06
C TYR A 268 -14.30 1.55 -15.19
N ASP A 269 -13.30 2.13 -15.86
CA ASP A 269 -13.45 3.18 -16.88
C ASP A 269 -14.42 4.30 -16.45
N GLY A 270 -14.20 4.80 -15.25
CA GLY A 270 -14.98 5.90 -14.67
C GLY A 270 -16.42 5.54 -14.28
N LYS A 271 -16.83 4.27 -14.38
CA LYS A 271 -18.18 3.82 -14.02
C LYS A 271 -18.18 3.00 -12.75
N PRO A 272 -19.11 3.22 -11.80
CA PRO A 272 -19.23 2.41 -10.60
C PRO A 272 -19.68 0.98 -10.95
N VAL A 273 -18.94 -0.03 -10.46
CA VAL A 273 -19.16 -1.45 -10.80
C VAL A 273 -19.45 -2.34 -9.59
N HIS A 274 -19.03 -1.92 -8.40
CA HIS A 274 -19.24 -2.68 -7.16
C HIS A 274 -19.26 -1.74 -5.96
N THR A 275 -20.11 -2.04 -4.96
CA THR A 275 -20.12 -1.30 -3.69
C THR A 275 -20.13 -2.28 -2.52
N VAL A 276 -19.25 -2.07 -1.57
CA VAL A 276 -19.17 -2.81 -0.30
C VAL A 276 -19.61 -1.89 0.83
N ASP A 277 -20.76 -2.18 1.44
CA ASP A 277 -21.24 -1.53 2.65
C ASP A 277 -20.53 -2.14 3.86
N TYR A 278 -19.92 -1.31 4.71
CA TYR A 278 -19.18 -1.79 5.89
C TYR A 278 -20.07 -2.49 6.92
N ASN A 279 -21.38 -2.23 6.92
CA ASN A 279 -22.31 -2.96 7.78
C ASN A 279 -22.50 -4.42 7.35
N LYS A 280 -22.06 -4.79 6.16
CA LYS A 280 -22.03 -6.17 5.66
C LYS A 280 -20.71 -6.89 5.93
N LEU A 281 -19.73 -6.20 6.49
CA LEU A 281 -18.47 -6.80 6.92
C LEU A 281 -18.60 -7.33 8.34
N ASN A 282 -18.12 -8.55 8.58
CA ASN A 282 -18.08 -9.13 9.93
C ASN A 282 -17.19 -8.31 10.88
N VAL A 283 -16.07 -7.81 10.36
CA VAL A 283 -15.15 -6.90 11.07
C VAL A 283 -14.82 -5.74 10.13
N LYS A 284 -15.34 -4.56 10.42
CA LYS A 284 -15.11 -3.33 9.64
C LYS A 284 -13.94 -2.47 10.16
N THR A 285 -13.40 -2.83 11.33
CA THR A 285 -12.36 -2.05 12.02
C THR A 285 -11.21 -1.60 11.09
N PRO A 286 -10.65 -2.45 10.21
CA PRO A 286 -9.54 -2.03 9.36
C PRO A 286 -9.83 -0.81 8.46
N PHE A 287 -11.10 -0.58 8.12
CA PHE A 287 -11.52 0.45 7.17
C PHE A 287 -12.11 1.70 7.83
N VAL A 288 -12.48 1.61 9.10
CA VAL A 288 -13.06 2.72 9.87
C VAL A 288 -12.14 3.26 10.95
N ASP A 289 -11.05 2.55 11.28
CA ASP A 289 -10.04 3.02 12.23
C ASP A 289 -9.27 4.20 11.59
N PRO A 290 -9.34 5.41 12.18
CA PRO A 290 -8.71 6.60 11.59
C PRO A 290 -7.19 6.54 11.58
N ASP A 291 -6.59 5.68 12.40
CA ASP A 291 -5.14 5.51 12.47
C ASP A 291 -4.62 4.42 11.52
N ASN A 292 -5.50 3.60 10.94
CA ASN A 292 -5.12 2.60 9.96
C ASN A 292 -5.09 3.21 8.57
N THR A 293 -3.96 3.79 8.21
CA THR A 293 -3.76 4.33 6.86
C THR A 293 -3.57 3.19 5.86
N MET A 294 -3.96 3.42 4.59
CA MET A 294 -3.90 2.43 3.52
C MET A 294 -2.77 2.78 2.56
N ALA A 295 -1.81 1.86 2.40
CA ALA A 295 -0.71 1.96 1.44
C ALA A 295 -1.10 1.32 0.10
N LEU A 296 -0.58 1.85 -1.02
CA LEU A 296 -0.78 1.32 -2.37
C LEU A 296 0.24 0.24 -2.70
N ARG A 297 -0.18 -0.72 -3.53
CA ARG A 297 0.70 -1.75 -4.09
C ARG A 297 0.28 -2.17 -5.49
N PHE A 298 1.28 -2.35 -6.36
CA PHE A 298 1.15 -3.03 -7.65
C PHE A 298 1.96 -4.33 -7.60
N THR A 299 1.35 -5.41 -8.03
CA THR A 299 2.02 -6.72 -8.10
C THR A 299 1.74 -7.40 -9.42
N HIS A 300 2.78 -7.97 -10.03
CA HIS A 300 2.64 -8.89 -11.14
C HIS A 300 3.12 -10.28 -10.68
N ILE A 301 2.19 -11.10 -10.24
CA ILE A 301 2.44 -12.43 -9.69
C ILE A 301 2.42 -13.46 -10.81
N VAL A 302 3.20 -14.54 -10.69
CA VAL A 302 3.26 -15.66 -11.64
C VAL A 302 2.89 -16.96 -10.95
N GLY A 303 1.98 -17.71 -11.54
CA GLY A 303 1.44 -18.97 -11.00
C GLY A 303 0.55 -18.77 -9.79
N GLY A 304 0.20 -19.87 -9.14
CA GLY A 304 -0.55 -19.86 -7.89
C GLY A 304 -2.02 -20.19 -8.00
N SER A 305 -2.61 -20.56 -6.85
CA SER A 305 -3.96 -21.12 -6.76
C SER A 305 -5.09 -20.18 -7.19
N PHE A 306 -4.86 -18.87 -7.18
CA PHE A 306 -5.81 -17.89 -7.71
C PHE A 306 -6.15 -18.13 -9.20
N LEU A 307 -5.18 -18.65 -9.96
CA LEU A 307 -5.32 -18.90 -11.39
C LEU A 307 -6.11 -20.16 -11.71
N LYS A 308 -6.55 -20.91 -10.71
CA LYS A 308 -7.38 -22.10 -10.93
C LYS A 308 -8.72 -21.69 -11.52
N ASP A 309 -9.04 -22.29 -12.68
CA ASP A 309 -10.28 -22.03 -13.40
C ASP A 309 -11.31 -23.09 -13.00
N GLY A 310 -12.20 -22.74 -12.09
CA GLY A 310 -13.34 -23.56 -11.65
C GLY A 310 -13.06 -25.03 -11.29
N LYS A 311 -13.99 -25.68 -10.61
CA LYS A 311 -13.80 -27.08 -10.13
C LYS A 311 -13.72 -28.12 -11.26
N ASN A 312 -14.28 -27.81 -12.43
CA ASN A 312 -14.42 -28.75 -13.57
C ASN A 312 -13.75 -28.26 -14.85
N SER A 313 -12.95 -27.19 -14.79
CA SER A 313 -12.23 -26.70 -15.96
C SER A 313 -11.01 -27.57 -16.24
N PRO A 314 -10.79 -27.98 -17.50
CA PRO A 314 -9.55 -28.66 -17.89
C PRO A 314 -8.35 -27.72 -17.90
N ARG A 315 -8.58 -26.39 -17.82
CA ARG A 315 -7.53 -25.36 -17.83
C ARG A 315 -7.07 -25.08 -16.41
N ASP A 316 -5.79 -25.28 -16.17
CA ASP A 316 -5.14 -25.01 -14.90
C ASP A 316 -3.83 -24.26 -15.17
N PHE A 317 -3.86 -22.95 -14.96
CA PHE A 317 -2.73 -22.04 -15.15
C PHE A 317 -1.97 -21.77 -13.85
N THR A 318 -2.25 -22.54 -12.80
CA THR A 318 -1.55 -22.40 -11.51
C THR A 318 -0.08 -22.77 -11.61
N ASP A 319 0.30 -23.63 -12.58
CA ASP A 319 1.67 -24.04 -12.85
C ASP A 319 2.22 -23.31 -14.10
N ALA A 320 2.88 -22.19 -13.86
CA ALA A 320 3.45 -21.35 -14.92
C ALA A 320 4.60 -22.02 -15.69
N THR A 321 5.18 -23.11 -15.17
CA THR A 321 6.23 -23.85 -15.90
C THR A 321 5.70 -24.51 -17.19
N LYS A 322 4.39 -24.63 -17.33
CA LYS A 322 3.73 -25.10 -18.56
C LYS A 322 3.57 -23.99 -19.62
N HIS A 323 3.86 -22.74 -19.26
CA HIS A 323 3.61 -21.54 -20.07
C HIS A 323 4.86 -20.65 -20.20
N ILE A 324 6.06 -21.23 -20.10
CA ILE A 324 7.36 -20.52 -20.07
C ILE A 324 7.54 -19.56 -21.26
N ASP A 325 7.06 -19.92 -22.43
CA ASP A 325 7.24 -19.12 -23.64
C ASP A 325 6.59 -17.73 -23.55
N SER A 326 5.55 -17.58 -22.72
CA SER A 326 4.92 -16.28 -22.42
C SER A 326 5.81 -15.32 -21.62
N TYR A 327 6.96 -15.82 -21.10
CA TYR A 327 7.82 -15.07 -20.16
C TYR A 327 9.26 -14.91 -20.66
N ARG A 328 9.61 -15.42 -21.84
CA ARG A 328 11.01 -15.46 -22.31
C ARG A 328 11.57 -14.07 -22.58
N ASP A 329 10.86 -13.26 -23.33
CA ASP A 329 11.29 -11.91 -23.75
C ASP A 329 10.58 -10.76 -23.02
N GLY A 330 9.57 -11.08 -22.20
CA GLY A 330 8.79 -10.11 -21.46
C GLY A 330 7.70 -9.40 -22.26
N SER A 331 7.66 -9.52 -23.58
CA SER A 331 6.71 -8.78 -24.41
C SER A 331 5.23 -9.09 -24.13
N ARG A 332 4.95 -10.29 -23.61
CA ARG A 332 3.59 -10.72 -23.22
C ARG A 332 3.34 -10.64 -21.72
N SER A 333 4.38 -10.45 -20.93
CA SER A 333 4.34 -10.53 -19.47
C SER A 333 4.66 -9.19 -18.81
N ASP A 334 4.23 -8.11 -19.42
CA ASP A 334 4.46 -6.75 -18.95
C ASP A 334 3.13 -6.12 -18.50
N MET A 335 2.99 -5.85 -17.21
CA MET A 335 1.93 -5.04 -16.65
C MET A 335 2.37 -3.57 -16.73
N LEU A 336 1.63 -2.77 -17.47
CA LEU A 336 1.93 -1.36 -17.72
C LEU A 336 1.04 -0.46 -16.87
N VAL A 337 1.63 0.50 -16.18
CA VAL A 337 0.89 1.51 -15.41
C VAL A 337 1.25 2.90 -15.94
N ASP A 338 0.26 3.58 -16.52
CA ASP A 338 0.39 4.92 -17.09
C ASP A 338 0.44 5.97 -15.98
N TYR A 339 -0.49 5.88 -15.02
CA TYR A 339 -0.50 6.74 -13.85
C TYR A 339 -1.18 6.08 -12.64
N VAL A 340 -0.94 6.65 -11.48
CA VAL A 340 -1.75 6.45 -10.28
C VAL A 340 -1.99 7.81 -9.61
N ARG A 341 -3.24 8.05 -9.19
CA ARG A 341 -3.68 9.32 -8.62
C ARG A 341 -4.59 9.09 -7.43
N VAL A 342 -4.49 9.93 -6.43
CA VAL A 342 -5.34 9.89 -5.24
C VAL A 342 -5.88 11.28 -4.96
N TRP A 343 -7.19 11.35 -4.75
CA TRP A 343 -7.92 12.58 -4.40
C TRP A 343 -8.50 12.44 -3.01
N GLN A 344 -8.58 13.55 -2.28
CA GLN A 344 -9.27 13.64 -1.00
C GLN A 344 -10.23 14.83 -0.99
N PRO A 345 -11.25 14.82 -0.10
CA PRO A 345 -12.09 15.99 0.12
C PRO A 345 -11.23 17.22 0.44
N GLU A 346 -11.63 18.38 -0.07
CA GLU A 346 -11.06 19.65 0.36
C GLU A 346 -11.25 19.80 1.87
N GLU A 347 -10.18 20.10 2.61
CA GLU A 347 -10.31 20.40 4.04
C GLU A 347 -11.13 21.68 4.18
N THR A 348 -12.35 21.56 4.67
CA THR A 348 -13.13 22.74 5.11
C THR A 348 -12.40 23.31 6.33
N THR A 349 -11.60 24.35 6.13
CA THR A 349 -11.16 25.20 7.22
C THR A 349 -12.43 25.83 7.80
N THR A 350 -12.92 25.25 8.90
CA THR A 350 -13.84 25.98 9.78
C THR A 350 -13.02 27.14 10.35
N GLU A 351 -13.10 28.30 9.69
CA GLU A 351 -12.74 29.53 10.37
C GLU A 351 -13.64 29.61 11.59
N ASP A 352 -13.04 29.38 12.74
CA ASP A 352 -13.67 29.66 14.03
C ASP A 352 -13.85 31.19 14.07
N SER A 353 -15.02 31.63 13.57
CA SER A 353 -15.45 33.01 13.68
C SER A 353 -15.79 33.29 15.14
N THR A 354 -14.75 33.35 15.95
CA THR A 354 -14.82 34.00 17.25
C THR A 354 -15.01 35.48 16.98
N THR A 355 -16.26 35.89 16.77
CA THR A 355 -16.67 37.29 16.79
C THR A 355 -16.34 37.81 18.19
N THR A 356 -15.17 38.37 18.36
CA THR A 356 -14.82 39.14 19.54
C THR A 356 -15.65 40.41 19.49
N THR A 357 -16.80 40.38 20.14
CA THR A 357 -17.59 41.59 20.41
C THR A 357 -16.81 42.43 21.40
N THR A 358 -16.06 43.38 20.91
CA THR A 358 -15.40 44.39 21.73
C THR A 358 -16.47 45.32 22.28
N THR A 359 -16.94 45.04 23.49
CA THR A 359 -17.77 45.98 24.25
C THR A 359 -16.82 47.03 24.79
N THR A 360 -16.93 48.23 24.22
CA THR A 360 -16.22 49.41 24.70
C THR A 360 -16.97 49.87 25.97
N GLU A 361 -16.46 49.59 27.15
CA GLU A 361 -16.91 50.21 28.40
C GLU A 361 -16.14 51.51 28.61
N GLU A 362 -16.90 52.58 28.77
CA GLU A 362 -16.47 53.91 29.21
C GLU A 362 -15.92 53.85 30.65
N PRO A 363 -14.87 54.63 30.99
CA PRO A 363 -14.29 54.61 32.34
C PRO A 363 -15.14 55.40 33.33
N THR A 364 -15.79 54.72 34.25
CA THR A 364 -16.41 55.37 35.40
C THR A 364 -15.38 55.49 36.55
N THR A 365 -15.08 56.73 36.88
CA THR A 365 -14.26 57.11 38.04
C THR A 365 -15.05 56.87 39.33
N THR A 366 -14.53 56.11 40.29
CA THR A 366 -15.05 56.09 41.65
C THR A 366 -13.92 56.02 42.65
N THR A 367 -13.98 56.95 43.54
CA THR A 367 -13.14 57.39 44.66
C THR A 367 -13.00 56.31 45.73
N SER A 368 -11.79 56.20 46.24
CA SER A 368 -11.36 55.37 47.37
C SER A 368 -11.96 55.84 48.70
N THR A 369 -12.36 54.91 49.59
CA THR A 369 -12.38 55.11 51.04
C THR A 369 -11.90 53.85 51.74
N THR A 370 -10.84 54.03 52.47
CA THR A 370 -10.16 53.10 53.39
C THR A 370 -11.00 52.88 54.66
N THR A 371 -11.12 51.66 55.17
CA THR A 371 -11.34 51.41 56.61
C THR A 371 -10.73 50.03 56.97
N GLU A 372 -9.98 50.06 58.04
CA GLU A 372 -9.16 48.99 58.65
C GLU A 372 -10.00 47.93 59.41
N GLU A 373 -9.47 46.79 59.50
CA GLU A 373 -9.39 45.64 60.40
C GLU A 373 -10.42 45.47 61.55
N PRO A 374 -10.57 44.30 62.24
CA PRO A 374 -9.50 43.38 62.65
C PRO A 374 -9.80 41.82 62.63
N THR A 375 -8.70 41.08 62.64
CA THR A 375 -8.41 39.72 63.07
C THR A 375 -9.35 39.03 64.07
N THR A 376 -9.60 37.71 63.83
CA THR A 376 -9.58 36.69 64.89
C THR A 376 -9.29 35.29 64.37
N THR A 377 -8.27 34.69 64.97
CA THR A 377 -7.82 33.30 64.96
C THR A 377 -8.80 32.42 65.74
N THR A 378 -9.03 31.17 65.25
CA THR A 378 -9.11 30.00 66.18
C THR A 378 -8.96 28.67 65.43
N THR A 379 -8.24 27.82 66.09
CA THR A 379 -7.69 26.51 65.83
C THR A 379 -8.66 25.34 66.05
N SER A 380 -8.27 24.19 65.50
CA SER A 380 -8.53 22.78 65.93
C SER A 380 -9.94 22.21 65.71
N THR A 381 -10.10 21.07 65.15
CA THR A 381 -9.58 19.72 65.44
C THR A 381 -9.45 18.89 64.15
#